data_1578f2f50e7d8de19dff593b8b1c2555
#
_entry.id   1578f2f50e7d8de19dff593b8b1c2555
#
_cell.length_a   1.000
_cell.length_b   1.000
_cell.length_c   1.000
_cell.angle_alpha   90.00
_cell.angle_beta   90.00
_cell.angle_gamma   90.00
#
_symmetry.space_group_name_H-M   'P 1'
#
loop_
_entity.id
_entity.type
_entity.pdbx_description
1 polymer ?
#
loop_
_entity_poly.entity_id
_entity_poly.type
_entity_poly.pdbx_seq_one_letter_code
_entity_poly.pdbx_strand_id
1 'polypeptide(L)'
;MPGPGKRPTRGYAGRPAADRRAERRQRLLAAGLELFGGGPGYRGTSVAALCAKADLSTRQFYEEFGNLEEVLAVLHREGNARAEAAVLAALGTAPEGDVRARAAVAFRAYAESAATDPRRIRVLFAEVVGAGPALERQRIETRTRWVELIRAEAAAAVARGEVPDRDYRIAGYAFIAAVNGLLYDWSAGYVEATAGEITAELVHLLVGLLRPVEGSATLPQPSGGEGEKP
;
A
#
# COMPACT_ATOMS: atom_id res chain seq x y z
N MET A 1 10.90 -71.22 -18.33
CA MET A 1 10.60 -69.96 -19.07
C MET A 1 9.80 -69.04 -18.18
N PRO A 2 10.38 -68.02 -17.55
CA PRO A 2 9.60 -67.03 -16.82
C PRO A 2 9.09 -65.95 -17.80
N GLY A 3 7.79 -65.63 -17.69
CA GLY A 3 7.11 -64.67 -18.55
C GLY A 3 7.54 -63.22 -18.33
N PRO A 4 7.29 -62.28 -19.28
CA PRO A 4 7.74 -60.91 -19.23
C PRO A 4 7.03 -60.11 -18.15
N GLY A 5 7.83 -59.53 -17.26
CA GLY A 5 7.36 -58.65 -16.21
C GLY A 5 6.67 -57.39 -16.78
N LYS A 6 5.48 -57.07 -16.27
CA LYS A 6 4.76 -55.80 -16.50
C LYS A 6 5.62 -54.64 -15.99
N ARG A 7 6.06 -53.77 -16.92
CA ARG A 7 6.64 -52.45 -16.57
C ARG A 7 5.62 -51.64 -15.80
N PRO A 8 5.99 -51.03 -14.68
CA PRO A 8 5.09 -50.09 -14.01
C PRO A 8 4.86 -48.87 -14.90
N THR A 9 3.63 -48.63 -15.31
CA THR A 9 3.20 -47.37 -15.89
C THR A 9 3.38 -46.28 -14.84
N ARG A 10 4.38 -45.38 -15.04
CA ARG A 10 4.47 -44.13 -14.29
C ARG A 10 3.18 -43.38 -14.52
N GLY A 11 2.32 -43.36 -13.50
CA GLY A 11 1.16 -42.51 -13.44
C GLY A 11 1.62 -41.07 -13.55
N TYR A 12 1.18 -40.39 -14.60
CA TYR A 12 1.32 -38.94 -14.77
C TYR A 12 0.39 -38.32 -13.71
N ALA A 13 0.90 -38.17 -12.50
CA ALA A 13 0.21 -37.46 -11.43
C ALA A 13 0.12 -35.97 -11.84
N GLY A 14 -0.95 -35.62 -12.56
CA GLY A 14 -1.24 -34.24 -12.90
C GLY A 14 -1.29 -33.42 -11.62
N ARG A 15 -0.65 -32.22 -11.62
CA ARG A 15 -0.73 -31.27 -10.49
C ARG A 15 -2.17 -31.14 -9.99
N PRO A 16 -2.40 -31.05 -8.64
CA PRO A 16 -3.73 -30.85 -8.07
C PRO A 16 -4.45 -29.67 -8.71
N ALA A 17 -5.77 -29.75 -8.81
CA ALA A 17 -6.57 -28.68 -9.40
C ALA A 17 -6.38 -27.33 -8.68
N ALA A 18 -6.17 -27.36 -7.37
CA ALA A 18 -5.85 -26.19 -6.54
C ALA A 18 -4.55 -25.52 -6.95
N ASP A 19 -3.47 -26.29 -7.21
CA ASP A 19 -2.17 -25.74 -7.62
C ASP A 19 -2.26 -25.06 -8.99
N ARG A 20 -2.97 -25.66 -9.94
CA ARG A 20 -3.21 -25.06 -11.27
C ARG A 20 -4.01 -23.77 -11.17
N ARG A 21 -4.98 -23.70 -10.25
CA ARG A 21 -5.75 -22.49 -10.00
C ARG A 21 -4.87 -21.39 -9.40
N ALA A 22 -4.07 -21.71 -8.39
CA ALA A 22 -3.13 -20.76 -7.79
C ALA A 22 -2.12 -20.22 -8.82
N GLU A 23 -1.59 -21.09 -9.69
CA GLU A 23 -0.66 -20.69 -10.75
C GLU A 23 -1.33 -19.74 -11.77
N ARG A 24 -2.56 -20.03 -12.24
CA ARG A 24 -3.31 -19.13 -13.13
C ARG A 24 -3.54 -17.76 -12.48
N ARG A 25 -3.96 -17.76 -11.21
CA ARG A 25 -4.19 -16.53 -10.46
C ARG A 25 -2.91 -15.69 -10.34
N GLN A 26 -1.76 -16.29 -10.06
CA GLN A 26 -0.47 -15.60 -9.99
C GLN A 26 -0.06 -15.03 -11.36
N ARG A 27 -0.29 -15.75 -12.46
CA ARG A 27 -0.01 -15.26 -13.83
C ARG A 27 -0.86 -14.04 -14.16
N LEU A 28 -2.15 -14.04 -13.81
CA LEU A 28 -3.04 -12.89 -13.99
C LEU A 28 -2.60 -11.68 -13.15
N LEU A 29 -2.20 -11.89 -11.91
CA LEU A 29 -1.68 -10.81 -11.04
C LEU A 29 -0.35 -10.26 -11.55
N ALA A 30 0.57 -11.10 -12.01
CA ALA A 30 1.83 -10.66 -12.62
C ALA A 30 1.58 -9.82 -13.88
N ALA A 31 0.70 -10.30 -14.78
CA ALA A 31 0.29 -9.56 -15.97
C ALA A 31 -0.40 -8.23 -15.61
N GLY A 32 -1.25 -8.23 -14.58
CA GLY A 32 -1.89 -7.03 -14.04
C GLY A 32 -0.89 -6.01 -13.55
N LEU A 33 0.11 -6.43 -12.78
CA LEU A 33 1.18 -5.54 -12.31
C LEU A 33 1.96 -4.90 -13.48
N GLU A 34 2.25 -5.67 -14.53
CA GLU A 34 2.94 -5.16 -15.70
C GLU A 34 2.08 -4.15 -16.49
N LEU A 35 0.82 -4.46 -16.73
CA LEU A 35 -0.06 -3.62 -17.52
C LEU A 35 -0.54 -2.38 -16.77
N PHE A 36 -0.88 -2.51 -15.50
CA PHE A 36 -1.37 -1.38 -14.69
C PHE A 36 -0.22 -0.47 -14.24
N GLY A 37 0.89 -1.05 -13.79
CA GLY A 37 2.00 -0.28 -13.25
C GLY A 37 3.06 0.15 -14.26
N GLY A 38 3.28 -0.63 -15.32
CA GLY A 38 4.36 -0.39 -16.31
C GLY A 38 3.87 -0.15 -17.73
N GLY A 39 2.56 -0.33 -17.98
CA GLY A 39 1.96 -0.24 -19.31
C GLY A 39 0.93 0.89 -19.44
N PRO A 40 -0.20 0.62 -20.13
CA PRO A 40 -1.23 1.62 -20.41
C PRO A 40 -2.03 2.06 -19.18
N GLY A 41 -1.77 1.48 -18.00
CA GLY A 41 -2.51 1.70 -16.78
C GLY A 41 -3.81 0.87 -16.68
N TYR A 42 -4.46 0.94 -15.53
CA TYR A 42 -5.71 0.21 -15.27
C TYR A 42 -6.80 0.58 -16.29
N ARG A 43 -7.01 1.87 -16.52
CA ARG A 43 -8.06 2.36 -17.42
C ARG A 43 -7.79 2.04 -18.90
N GLY A 44 -6.53 1.89 -19.30
CA GLY A 44 -6.12 1.54 -20.65
C GLY A 44 -6.03 0.03 -20.91
N THR A 45 -6.28 -0.80 -19.88
CA THR A 45 -6.16 -2.26 -19.99
C THR A 45 -7.54 -2.91 -20.19
N SER A 46 -7.64 -3.85 -21.12
CA SER A 46 -8.82 -4.72 -21.28
C SER A 46 -8.58 -6.11 -20.70
N VAL A 47 -9.66 -6.85 -20.41
CA VAL A 47 -9.57 -8.28 -20.00
C VAL A 47 -8.84 -9.10 -21.06
N ALA A 48 -9.09 -8.82 -22.36
CA ALA A 48 -8.41 -9.52 -23.44
C ALA A 48 -6.88 -9.26 -23.43
N ALA A 49 -6.45 -8.01 -23.21
CA ALA A 49 -5.03 -7.66 -23.10
C ALA A 49 -4.37 -8.33 -21.89
N LEU A 50 -5.05 -8.36 -20.74
CA LEU A 50 -4.57 -9.04 -19.55
C LEU A 50 -4.42 -10.55 -19.78
N CYS A 51 -5.42 -11.19 -20.40
CA CYS A 51 -5.38 -12.60 -20.73
C CYS A 51 -4.25 -12.95 -21.71
N ALA A 52 -4.08 -12.16 -22.76
CA ALA A 52 -2.98 -12.32 -23.73
C ALA A 52 -1.62 -12.22 -23.02
N LYS A 53 -1.44 -11.23 -22.15
CA LYS A 53 -0.20 -11.05 -21.37
C LYS A 53 0.05 -12.21 -20.39
N ALA A 54 -1.01 -12.75 -19.78
CA ALA A 54 -0.93 -13.88 -18.86
C ALA A 54 -0.82 -15.23 -19.57
N ASP A 55 -0.96 -15.29 -20.92
CA ASP A 55 -1.09 -16.51 -21.71
C ASP A 55 -2.21 -17.42 -21.17
N LEU A 56 -3.39 -16.84 -21.00
CA LEU A 56 -4.61 -17.48 -20.50
C LEU A 56 -5.82 -17.07 -21.36
N SER A 57 -6.84 -17.92 -21.39
CA SER A 57 -8.10 -17.60 -22.04
C SER A 57 -8.97 -16.68 -21.18
N THR A 58 -9.88 -15.93 -21.82
CA THR A 58 -10.90 -15.12 -21.14
C THR A 58 -11.79 -15.96 -20.20
N ARG A 59 -12.08 -17.22 -20.56
CA ARG A 59 -12.80 -18.14 -19.70
C ARG A 59 -12.04 -18.40 -18.40
N GLN A 60 -10.73 -18.67 -18.49
CA GLN A 60 -9.87 -18.89 -17.32
C GLN A 60 -9.74 -17.64 -16.46
N PHE A 61 -9.78 -16.44 -17.06
CA PHE A 61 -9.85 -15.20 -16.30
C PHE A 61 -11.12 -15.15 -15.43
N TYR A 62 -12.30 -15.39 -16.02
CA TYR A 62 -13.56 -15.34 -15.28
C TYR A 62 -13.74 -16.49 -14.26
N GLU A 63 -12.95 -17.55 -14.34
CA GLU A 63 -12.85 -18.57 -13.29
C GLU A 63 -12.10 -18.06 -12.03
N GLU A 64 -11.27 -17.01 -12.15
CA GLU A 64 -10.42 -16.49 -11.08
C GLU A 64 -10.84 -15.09 -10.60
N PHE A 65 -11.33 -14.23 -11.48
CA PHE A 65 -11.69 -12.84 -11.23
C PHE A 65 -12.98 -12.47 -11.97
N GLY A 66 -13.86 -11.70 -11.33
CA GLY A 66 -15.07 -11.21 -11.96
C GLY A 66 -14.82 -10.03 -12.91
N ASN A 67 -13.79 -9.23 -12.67
CA ASN A 67 -13.45 -8.05 -13.46
C ASN A 67 -12.01 -7.58 -13.17
N LEU A 68 -11.56 -6.55 -13.91
CA LEU A 68 -10.22 -5.96 -13.72
C LEU A 68 -10.07 -5.22 -12.40
N GLU A 69 -11.14 -4.65 -11.84
CA GLU A 69 -11.12 -4.00 -10.52
C GLU A 69 -10.70 -5.00 -9.43
N GLU A 70 -11.17 -6.24 -9.50
CA GLU A 70 -10.78 -7.28 -8.55
C GLU A 70 -9.29 -7.63 -8.63
N VAL A 71 -8.71 -7.66 -9.84
CA VAL A 71 -7.27 -7.85 -10.03
C VAL A 71 -6.49 -6.71 -9.39
N LEU A 72 -6.89 -5.47 -9.65
CA LEU A 72 -6.27 -4.28 -9.08
C LEU A 72 -6.41 -4.25 -7.55
N ALA A 73 -7.59 -4.61 -7.03
CA ALA A 73 -7.85 -4.68 -5.59
C ALA A 73 -6.95 -5.72 -4.89
N VAL A 74 -6.70 -6.87 -5.53
CA VAL A 74 -5.76 -7.87 -4.99
C VAL A 74 -4.34 -7.33 -4.99
N LEU A 75 -3.87 -6.73 -6.08
CA LEU A 75 -2.53 -6.14 -6.17
C LEU A 75 -2.32 -5.05 -5.11
N HIS A 76 -3.29 -4.17 -4.92
CA HIS A 76 -3.27 -3.14 -3.89
C HIS A 76 -3.23 -3.75 -2.48
N ARG A 77 -4.07 -4.73 -2.19
CA ARG A 77 -4.10 -5.41 -0.88
C ARG A 77 -2.79 -6.12 -0.57
N GLU A 78 -2.26 -6.91 -1.51
CA GLU A 78 -1.00 -7.62 -1.35
C GLU A 78 0.20 -6.67 -1.20
N GLY A 79 0.20 -5.55 -1.95
CA GLY A 79 1.22 -4.52 -1.84
C GLY A 79 1.24 -3.89 -0.45
N ASN A 80 0.07 -3.49 0.06
CA ASN A 80 -0.06 -2.92 1.41
C ASN A 80 0.26 -3.94 2.51
N ALA A 81 -0.16 -5.21 2.36
CA ALA A 81 0.16 -6.24 3.34
C ALA A 81 1.69 -6.50 3.44
N ARG A 82 2.40 -6.48 2.31
CA ARG A 82 3.88 -6.57 2.32
C ARG A 82 4.52 -5.38 3.01
N ALA A 83 4.05 -4.17 2.73
CA ALA A 83 4.56 -2.95 3.36
C ALA A 83 4.31 -2.97 4.88
N GLU A 84 3.10 -3.33 5.30
CA GLU A 84 2.73 -3.45 6.71
C GLU A 84 3.61 -4.48 7.43
N ALA A 85 3.81 -5.66 6.84
CA ALA A 85 4.67 -6.69 7.42
C ALA A 85 6.13 -6.23 7.54
N ALA A 86 6.67 -5.52 6.54
CA ALA A 86 8.01 -4.95 6.59
C ALA A 86 8.17 -3.90 7.70
N VAL A 87 7.18 -3.00 7.83
CA VAL A 87 7.16 -1.97 8.87
C VAL A 87 7.09 -2.59 10.27
N LEU A 88 6.18 -3.54 10.49
CA LEU A 88 6.04 -4.21 11.78
C LEU A 88 7.30 -4.99 12.17
N ALA A 89 7.93 -5.69 11.22
CA ALA A 89 9.20 -6.38 11.46
C ALA A 89 10.32 -5.39 11.84
N ALA A 90 10.41 -4.26 11.15
CA ALA A 90 11.40 -3.22 11.42
C ALA A 90 11.16 -2.55 12.80
N LEU A 91 9.91 -2.25 13.15
CA LEU A 91 9.55 -1.70 14.46
C LEU A 91 9.83 -2.68 15.61
N GLY A 92 9.66 -3.99 15.38
CA GLY A 92 9.96 -5.04 16.37
C GLY A 92 11.44 -5.16 16.72
N THR A 93 12.35 -4.66 15.88
CA THR A 93 13.81 -4.64 16.12
C THR A 93 14.37 -3.25 16.38
N ALA A 94 13.54 -2.20 16.25
CA ALA A 94 13.95 -0.82 16.47
C ALA A 94 14.17 -0.54 17.97
N PRO A 95 15.16 0.29 18.33
CA PRO A 95 15.40 0.65 19.73
C PRO A 95 14.16 1.31 20.35
N GLU A 96 13.87 0.97 21.60
CA GLU A 96 12.87 1.67 22.39
C GLU A 96 13.43 3.01 22.87
N GLY A 97 12.56 4.00 23.06
CA GLY A 97 12.95 5.28 23.67
C GLY A 97 13.47 6.33 22.68
N ASP A 98 13.32 6.12 21.37
CA ASP A 98 13.59 7.14 20.37
C ASP A 98 12.54 7.10 19.26
N VAL A 99 11.49 7.91 19.39
CA VAL A 99 10.39 7.99 18.43
C VAL A 99 10.88 8.41 17.03
N ARG A 100 11.95 9.21 16.95
CA ARG A 100 12.52 9.64 15.67
C ARG A 100 13.22 8.48 14.96
N ALA A 101 14.04 7.71 15.68
CA ALA A 101 14.71 6.54 15.12
C ALA A 101 13.67 5.49 14.69
N ARG A 102 12.66 5.25 15.50
CA ARG A 102 11.54 4.33 15.17
C ARG A 102 10.78 4.77 13.93
N ALA A 103 10.42 6.06 13.81
CA ALA A 103 9.77 6.62 12.63
C ALA A 103 10.65 6.45 11.36
N ALA A 104 11.95 6.73 11.47
CA ALA A 104 12.89 6.59 10.37
C ALA A 104 13.03 5.13 9.90
N VAL A 105 13.14 4.18 10.84
CA VAL A 105 13.23 2.74 10.54
C VAL A 105 11.94 2.23 9.90
N ALA A 106 10.79 2.59 10.45
CA ALA A 106 9.48 2.20 9.92
C ALA A 106 9.27 2.71 8.49
N PHE A 107 9.55 4.00 8.26
CA PHE A 107 9.33 4.57 6.94
C PHE A 107 10.36 4.08 5.91
N ARG A 108 11.59 3.82 6.30
CA ARG A 108 12.58 3.18 5.43
C ARG A 108 12.13 1.79 5.00
N ALA A 109 11.67 0.96 5.93
CA ALA A 109 11.15 -0.37 5.62
C ALA A 109 9.92 -0.31 4.68
N TYR A 110 9.03 0.67 4.89
CA TYR A 110 7.92 0.95 4.00
C TYR A 110 8.40 1.29 2.59
N ALA A 111 9.30 2.26 2.46
CA ALA A 111 9.85 2.73 1.19
C ALA A 111 10.60 1.60 0.44
N GLU A 112 11.43 0.84 1.14
CA GLU A 112 12.16 -0.30 0.56
C GLU A 112 11.20 -1.37 0.05
N SER A 113 10.11 -1.68 0.77
CA SER A 113 9.09 -2.64 0.34
C SER A 113 8.37 -2.21 -0.94
N ALA A 114 8.18 -0.90 -1.14
CA ALA A 114 7.56 -0.32 -2.32
C ALA A 114 8.55 -0.12 -3.48
N ALA A 115 9.80 0.29 -3.16
CA ALA A 115 10.82 0.62 -4.16
C ALA A 115 11.42 -0.59 -4.89
N THR A 116 11.20 -1.81 -4.42
CA THR A 116 11.67 -3.04 -5.09
C THR A 116 11.17 -3.16 -6.54
N ASP A 117 10.03 -2.51 -6.86
CA ASP A 117 9.44 -2.50 -8.18
C ASP A 117 8.63 -1.21 -8.40
N PRO A 118 9.11 -0.25 -9.24
CA PRO A 118 8.41 1.03 -9.48
C PRO A 118 6.95 0.88 -9.93
N ARG A 119 6.62 -0.22 -10.62
CA ARG A 119 5.25 -0.53 -11.06
C ARG A 119 4.29 -0.64 -9.88
N ARG A 120 4.78 -1.09 -8.72
CA ARG A 120 3.97 -1.23 -7.49
C ARG A 120 3.56 0.12 -6.93
N ILE A 121 4.44 1.12 -6.97
CA ILE A 121 4.12 2.47 -6.50
C ILE A 121 2.97 3.02 -7.32
N ARG A 122 3.03 2.91 -8.65
CA ARG A 122 1.96 3.36 -9.52
C ARG A 122 0.64 2.63 -9.23
N VAL A 123 0.66 1.31 -9.07
CA VAL A 123 -0.51 0.51 -8.67
C VAL A 123 -1.07 0.95 -7.33
N LEU A 124 -0.21 1.17 -6.31
CA LEU A 124 -0.64 1.49 -4.95
C LEU A 124 -1.21 2.90 -4.79
N PHE A 125 -0.73 3.85 -5.58
CA PHE A 125 -1.03 5.27 -5.35
C PHE A 125 -1.75 5.95 -6.51
N ALA A 126 -1.50 5.56 -7.77
CA ALA A 126 -2.09 6.21 -8.94
C ALA A 126 -3.28 5.41 -9.51
N GLU A 127 -3.07 4.17 -9.89
CA GLU A 127 -4.06 3.39 -10.65
C GLU A 127 -5.32 3.05 -9.84
N VAL A 128 -5.21 3.04 -8.51
CA VAL A 128 -6.34 2.77 -7.60
C VAL A 128 -7.29 3.97 -7.45
N VAL A 129 -6.85 5.18 -7.87
CA VAL A 129 -7.67 6.40 -7.70
C VAL A 129 -8.82 6.40 -8.69
N GLY A 130 -10.05 6.39 -8.18
CA GLY A 130 -11.26 6.40 -9.00
C GLY A 130 -11.47 5.15 -9.85
N ALA A 131 -10.86 4.01 -9.48
CA ALA A 131 -11.02 2.76 -10.21
C ALA A 131 -12.39 2.10 -9.98
N GLY A 132 -13.00 2.30 -8.81
CA GLY A 132 -14.34 1.80 -8.50
C GLY A 132 -14.69 1.91 -7.02
N PRO A 133 -15.98 1.76 -6.65
CA PRO A 133 -16.43 1.96 -5.27
C PRO A 133 -15.95 0.87 -4.31
N ALA A 134 -15.74 -0.36 -4.76
CA ALA A 134 -15.22 -1.44 -3.92
C ALA A 134 -13.76 -1.17 -3.55
N LEU A 135 -12.97 -0.75 -4.53
CA LEU A 135 -11.56 -0.42 -4.31
C LEU A 135 -11.41 0.86 -3.45
N GLU A 136 -12.30 1.84 -3.59
CA GLU A 136 -12.28 3.03 -2.73
C GLU A 136 -12.54 2.68 -1.25
N ARG A 137 -13.50 1.80 -0.96
CA ARG A 137 -13.70 1.28 0.41
C ARG A 137 -12.43 0.60 0.94
N GLN A 138 -11.80 -0.26 0.14
CA GLN A 138 -10.55 -0.93 0.51
C GLN A 138 -9.42 0.08 0.80
N ARG A 139 -9.32 1.17 0.02
CA ARG A 139 -8.35 2.25 0.24
C ARG A 139 -8.60 2.97 1.57
N ILE A 140 -9.87 3.26 1.90
CA ILE A 140 -10.25 3.87 3.18
C ILE A 140 -9.86 2.96 4.35
N GLU A 141 -10.19 1.67 4.28
CA GLU A 141 -9.83 0.68 5.30
C GLU A 141 -8.31 0.57 5.48
N THR A 142 -7.56 0.53 4.39
CA THR A 142 -6.10 0.50 4.41
C THR A 142 -5.52 1.74 5.07
N ARG A 143 -6.02 2.93 4.71
CA ARG A 143 -5.62 4.20 5.32
C ARG A 143 -5.90 4.21 6.83
N THR A 144 -7.07 3.73 7.25
CA THR A 144 -7.41 3.65 8.67
C THR A 144 -6.42 2.75 9.44
N ARG A 145 -6.04 1.59 8.89
CA ARG A 145 -5.03 0.73 9.54
C ARG A 145 -3.67 1.43 9.70
N TRP A 146 -3.21 2.14 8.69
CA TRP A 146 -1.97 2.91 8.79
C TRP A 146 -2.05 4.02 9.84
N VAL A 147 -3.18 4.72 9.92
CA VAL A 147 -3.42 5.75 10.95
C VAL A 147 -3.39 5.13 12.36
N GLU A 148 -4.02 3.97 12.55
CA GLU A 148 -4.02 3.28 13.84
C GLU A 148 -2.60 2.80 14.24
N LEU A 149 -1.78 2.36 13.31
CA LEU A 149 -0.38 2.03 13.58
C LEU A 149 0.41 3.27 14.04
N ILE A 150 0.25 4.40 13.37
CA ILE A 150 0.90 5.66 13.76
C ILE A 150 0.43 6.10 15.17
N ARG A 151 -0.86 5.98 15.45
CA ARG A 151 -1.42 6.31 16.76
C ARG A 151 -0.88 5.41 17.88
N ALA A 152 -0.74 4.12 17.63
CA ALA A 152 -0.18 3.18 18.58
C ALA A 152 1.30 3.53 18.91
N GLU A 153 2.11 3.83 17.93
CA GLU A 153 3.50 4.27 18.12
C GLU A 153 3.58 5.62 18.87
N ALA A 154 2.70 6.56 18.52
CA ALA A 154 2.62 7.86 19.21
C ALA A 154 2.19 7.68 20.66
N ALA A 155 1.19 6.83 20.96
CA ALA A 155 0.76 6.55 22.33
C ALA A 155 1.89 5.91 23.17
N ALA A 156 2.67 5.00 22.58
CA ALA A 156 3.85 4.43 23.24
C ALA A 156 4.93 5.50 23.53
N ALA A 157 5.14 6.44 22.59
CA ALA A 157 6.07 7.56 22.80
C ALA A 157 5.58 8.55 23.85
N VAL A 158 4.27 8.83 23.94
CA VAL A 158 3.65 9.61 25.02
C VAL A 158 3.90 8.94 26.38
N ALA A 159 3.66 7.63 26.48
CA ALA A 159 3.88 6.88 27.72
C ALA A 159 5.33 6.92 28.22
N ARG A 160 6.29 7.10 27.30
CA ARG A 160 7.72 7.28 27.63
C ARG A 160 8.14 8.75 27.83
N GLY A 161 7.21 9.70 27.64
CA GLY A 161 7.49 11.13 27.77
C GLY A 161 8.31 11.73 26.60
N GLU A 162 8.38 11.06 25.45
CA GLU A 162 9.15 11.51 24.28
C GLU A 162 8.40 12.55 23.45
N VAL A 163 7.08 12.52 23.48
CA VAL A 163 6.19 13.44 22.77
C VAL A 163 5.05 13.92 23.68
N PRO A 164 4.44 15.09 23.40
CA PRO A 164 3.32 15.60 24.18
C PRO A 164 2.12 14.64 24.20
N ASP A 165 1.42 14.60 25.35
CA ASP A 165 0.14 13.90 25.47
C ASP A 165 -0.95 14.68 24.72
N ARG A 166 -1.37 14.18 23.56
CA ARG A 166 -2.45 14.72 22.75
C ARG A 166 -3.04 13.65 21.81
N ASP A 167 -4.19 13.94 21.21
CA ASP A 167 -4.73 13.08 20.15
C ASP A 167 -3.94 13.25 18.83
N TYR A 168 -3.31 12.17 18.42
CA TYR A 168 -2.54 12.09 17.16
C TYR A 168 -3.38 11.60 15.96
N ARG A 169 -4.69 11.44 16.10
CA ARG A 169 -5.57 10.94 15.05
C ARG A 169 -5.52 11.82 13.79
N ILE A 170 -5.72 13.12 13.93
CA ILE A 170 -5.71 14.06 12.79
C ILE A 170 -4.30 14.15 12.19
N ALA A 171 -3.25 14.16 13.03
CA ALA A 171 -1.87 14.13 12.56
C ALA A 171 -1.55 12.87 11.73
N GLY A 172 -2.05 11.71 12.16
CA GLY A 172 -1.94 10.46 11.40
C GLY A 172 -2.63 10.54 10.02
N TYR A 173 -3.85 11.06 9.96
CA TYR A 173 -4.54 11.27 8.67
C TYR A 173 -3.81 12.28 7.77
N ALA A 174 -3.31 13.38 8.33
CA ALA A 174 -2.54 14.38 7.58
C ALA A 174 -1.25 13.78 7.00
N PHE A 175 -0.54 12.99 7.80
CA PHE A 175 0.66 12.30 7.34
C PHE A 175 0.36 11.32 6.20
N ILE A 176 -0.62 10.44 6.35
CA ILE A 176 -0.99 9.48 5.30
C ILE A 176 -1.50 10.18 4.05
N ALA A 177 -2.19 11.33 4.17
CA ALA A 177 -2.58 12.13 3.03
C ALA A 177 -1.35 12.70 2.28
N ALA A 178 -0.35 13.19 3.02
CA ALA A 178 0.91 13.67 2.44
C ALA A 178 1.68 12.53 1.74
N VAL A 179 1.78 11.35 2.35
CA VAL A 179 2.39 10.16 1.72
C VAL A 179 1.69 9.81 0.42
N ASN A 180 0.36 9.71 0.44
CA ASN A 180 -0.42 9.36 -0.75
C ASN A 180 -0.29 10.40 -1.87
N GLY A 181 -0.36 11.68 -1.55
CA GLY A 181 -0.22 12.77 -2.52
C GLY A 181 1.18 12.79 -3.14
N LEU A 182 2.21 12.81 -2.30
CA LEU A 182 3.60 12.88 -2.76
C LEU A 182 3.99 11.64 -3.61
N LEU A 183 3.62 10.44 -3.19
CA LEU A 183 3.92 9.22 -3.95
C LEU A 183 3.11 9.11 -5.25
N TYR A 184 1.88 9.65 -5.27
CA TYR A 184 1.12 9.81 -6.50
C TYR A 184 1.86 10.72 -7.48
N ASP A 185 2.18 11.96 -7.06
CA ASP A 185 2.82 12.97 -7.90
C ASP A 185 4.20 12.50 -8.40
N TRP A 186 4.96 11.85 -7.53
CA TRP A 186 6.24 11.26 -7.91
C TRP A 186 6.08 10.11 -8.92
N SER A 187 5.13 9.21 -8.72
CA SER A 187 4.87 8.10 -9.65
C SER A 187 4.32 8.56 -11.00
N ALA A 188 3.67 9.72 -11.05
CA ALA A 188 3.16 10.35 -12.24
C ALA A 188 4.18 11.25 -12.96
N GLY A 189 5.37 11.45 -12.36
CA GLY A 189 6.44 12.30 -12.92
C GLY A 189 6.25 13.79 -12.71
N TYR A 190 5.33 14.22 -11.83
CA TYR A 190 5.15 15.63 -11.46
C TYR A 190 6.21 16.13 -10.47
N VAL A 191 6.81 15.21 -9.71
CA VAL A 191 7.90 15.49 -8.78
C VAL A 191 9.14 14.73 -9.22
N GLU A 192 10.20 15.44 -9.56
CA GLU A 192 11.51 14.88 -9.85
C GLU A 192 12.32 14.74 -8.56
N ALA A 193 12.45 13.53 -8.05
CA ALA A 193 13.23 13.23 -6.85
C ALA A 193 13.66 11.76 -6.85
N THR A 194 14.70 11.46 -6.09
CA THR A 194 15.09 10.07 -5.79
C THR A 194 14.19 9.49 -4.70
N ALA A 195 14.09 8.17 -4.63
CA ALA A 195 13.38 7.49 -3.55
C ALA A 195 13.96 7.86 -2.17
N GLY A 196 15.27 8.10 -2.08
CA GLY A 196 15.94 8.55 -0.86
C GLY A 196 15.48 9.92 -0.39
N GLU A 197 15.37 10.90 -1.29
CA GLU A 197 14.86 12.25 -0.99
C GLU A 197 13.42 12.23 -0.52
N ILE A 198 12.55 11.50 -1.22
CA ILE A 198 11.14 11.29 -0.82
C ILE A 198 11.07 10.68 0.59
N THR A 199 11.86 9.63 0.85
CA THR A 199 11.90 8.97 2.15
C THR A 199 12.36 9.93 3.26
N ALA A 200 13.43 10.68 3.03
CA ALA A 200 13.98 11.63 4.00
C ALA A 200 12.94 12.72 4.36
N GLU A 201 12.26 13.27 3.36
CA GLU A 201 11.25 14.31 3.56
C GLU A 201 10.04 13.81 4.33
N LEU A 202 9.54 12.61 4.00
CA LEU A 202 8.41 12.02 4.71
C LEU A 202 8.75 11.64 6.16
N VAL A 203 9.98 11.20 6.43
CA VAL A 203 10.47 11.01 7.82
C VAL A 203 10.51 12.35 8.56
N HIS A 204 11.01 13.40 7.92
CA HIS A 204 11.05 14.75 8.47
C HIS A 204 9.66 15.25 8.85
N LEU A 205 8.70 15.08 7.94
CA LEU A 205 7.31 15.45 8.14
C LEU A 205 6.69 14.69 9.32
N LEU A 206 6.85 13.36 9.37
CA LEU A 206 6.31 12.54 10.46
C LEU A 206 6.86 12.98 11.83
N VAL A 207 8.18 13.17 11.92
CA VAL A 207 8.83 13.63 13.15
C VAL A 207 8.36 15.04 13.53
N GLY A 208 8.17 15.93 12.56
CA GLY A 208 7.62 17.27 12.78
C GLY A 208 6.22 17.24 13.38
N LEU A 209 5.37 16.35 12.88
CA LEU A 209 4.00 16.17 13.39
C LEU A 209 3.95 15.60 14.82
N LEU A 210 5.00 14.96 15.28
CA LEU A 210 5.09 14.40 16.64
C LEU A 210 5.64 15.41 17.65
N ARG A 211 6.25 16.53 17.23
CA ARG A 211 6.82 17.54 18.13
C ARG A 211 5.75 18.37 18.85
N PRO A 212 6.09 18.99 20.01
CA PRO A 212 5.28 20.04 20.60
C PRO A 212 5.08 21.17 19.58
N VAL A 213 3.87 21.69 19.48
CA VAL A 213 3.63 22.97 18.81
C VAL A 213 4.13 24.04 19.75
N GLU A 214 5.38 24.48 19.60
CA GLU A 214 5.88 25.66 20.31
C GLU A 214 5.03 26.87 19.89
N GLY A 215 4.32 27.45 20.85
CA GLY A 215 3.47 28.60 20.62
C GLY A 215 2.17 28.26 19.86
N SER A 216 1.30 27.48 20.50
CA SER A 216 -0.12 27.51 20.14
C SER A 216 -0.68 28.89 20.51
N ALA A 217 -0.33 29.93 19.71
CA ALA A 217 -1.10 31.15 19.70
C ALA A 217 -2.54 30.72 19.33
N THR A 218 -3.42 30.78 20.29
CA THR A 218 -4.86 30.64 20.07
C THR A 218 -5.21 31.49 18.85
N LEU A 219 -5.61 30.84 17.75
CA LEU A 219 -6.12 31.57 16.60
C LEU A 219 -7.18 32.52 17.12
N PRO A 220 -7.12 33.83 16.83
CA PRO A 220 -8.14 34.77 17.30
C PRO A 220 -9.49 34.23 16.85
N GLN A 221 -10.40 34.05 17.81
CA GLN A 221 -11.77 33.69 17.51
C GLN A 221 -12.32 34.80 16.62
N PRO A 222 -13.04 34.49 15.53
CA PRO A 222 -13.71 35.54 14.77
C PRO A 222 -14.64 36.26 15.75
N SER A 223 -14.36 37.56 15.94
CA SER A 223 -15.19 38.43 16.73
C SER A 223 -16.61 38.30 16.22
N GLY A 224 -17.51 37.78 17.05
CA GLY A 224 -18.94 37.70 16.74
C GLY A 224 -19.43 39.08 16.38
N GLY A 225 -19.77 39.27 15.10
CA GLY A 225 -20.47 40.48 14.67
C GLY A 225 -21.81 40.50 15.36
N GLU A 226 -21.99 41.39 16.33
CA GLU A 226 -23.27 41.74 16.84
C GLU A 226 -24.10 42.29 15.66
N GLY A 227 -25.10 41.51 15.26
CA GLY A 227 -26.06 41.91 14.26
C GLY A 227 -26.90 43.03 14.80
N GLU A 228 -26.61 44.25 14.37
CA GLU A 228 -27.52 45.39 14.49
C GLU A 228 -28.72 45.11 13.59
N LYS A 229 -29.86 44.90 14.19
CA LYS A 229 -31.18 44.89 13.48
C LYS A 229 -31.67 46.30 13.39
N PRO A 230 -32.20 46.74 12.22
CA PRO A 230 -33.09 47.89 12.14
C PRO A 230 -34.50 47.55 12.60
#